data_e0e1c4aef320df9df93af426eb593a79
#
_entry.id   e0e1c4aef320df9df93af426eb593a79
#
_cell.length_a   1.000
_cell.length_b   1.000
_cell.length_c   1.000
_cell.angle_alpha   90.00
_cell.angle_beta   90.00
_cell.angle_gamma   90.00
#
_symmetry.space_group_name_H-M   'P 1'
#
loop_
_entity.id
_entity.type
_entity.pdbx_description
1 polymer ?
#
loop_
_entity_poly.entity_id
_entity_poly.type
_entity_poly.pdbx_seq_one_letter_code
_entity_poly.pdbx_strand_id
1 'polypeptide(L)'
;MFRENMNTEIKTVPFSPPDISDTEISEVVGALRSGWITTGERTKLFERRLAAYLGRRRVVCLSSQTAAAELTLRLLGVEEGDEVVLPAYTYTATAEVVAHVGARIVMVDCAPESYEMDCDALAAALTERTKAVIPVDIGGRLCDYDRIFAVLDSKKGLYRPRTDMQMLWDRPVVVADSAHGLGASRGGVMSGGFADFTTFSFHAVKCLTTGEGGAVTWLSRPGLDDDELYRQYMLMSLHGQSKDARHKSGPGAWEYDVMMPGYKCNMTDIHAAVGLGQLERYPALLRRRREIVKRYDRALLPLGIRRLEHFEPGADTSLHLYLVRVPGIDDTCRRRIIDGMADAGVACNVHYKPLPMLTAYKKLGFSMGDYPFAWRQYENEISLPLHTCLSDGDVDYVSSCFARELERAHAFSACR
;
A
#
# COMPACT_ATOMS: atom_id res chain seq x y z
N MET A 1 -33.58 -26.26 40.35
CA MET A 1 -32.41 -26.57 39.52
C MET A 1 -32.35 -25.48 38.46
N PHE A 2 -31.72 -24.35 38.80
CA PHE A 2 -31.55 -23.20 37.88
C PHE A 2 -30.42 -23.54 36.92
N ARG A 3 -30.72 -23.64 35.62
CA ARG A 3 -29.69 -23.59 34.57
C ARG A 3 -29.24 -22.14 34.50
N GLU A 4 -28.06 -21.82 35.00
CA GLU A 4 -27.35 -20.62 34.68
C GLU A 4 -27.07 -20.66 33.19
N ASN A 5 -27.80 -19.85 32.40
CA ASN A 5 -27.42 -19.50 31.06
C ASN A 5 -26.12 -18.67 31.17
N MET A 6 -24.98 -19.32 31.10
CA MET A 6 -23.72 -18.62 30.82
C MET A 6 -23.82 -18.13 29.39
N ASN A 7 -24.32 -16.90 29.21
CA ASN A 7 -24.17 -16.14 27.99
C ASN A 7 -22.69 -15.73 27.96
N THR A 8 -21.81 -16.63 27.54
CA THR A 8 -20.41 -16.30 27.26
C THR A 8 -20.41 -15.45 26.01
N GLU A 9 -20.37 -14.12 26.18
CA GLU A 9 -20.11 -13.22 25.07
C GLU A 9 -18.84 -13.68 24.36
N ILE A 10 -18.97 -14.02 23.07
CA ILE A 10 -17.84 -14.42 22.24
C ILE A 10 -16.93 -13.20 22.14
N LYS A 11 -15.67 -13.34 22.57
CA LYS A 11 -14.65 -12.29 22.45
C LYS A 11 -14.49 -11.91 20.97
N THR A 12 -14.65 -10.64 20.65
CA THR A 12 -14.51 -10.15 19.27
C THR A 12 -13.16 -9.46 19.08
N VAL A 13 -12.38 -9.91 18.08
CA VAL A 13 -11.10 -9.32 17.70
C VAL A 13 -11.24 -8.82 16.25
N PRO A 14 -11.35 -7.50 16.01
CA PRO A 14 -11.48 -6.93 14.68
C PRO A 14 -10.17 -7.05 13.90
N PHE A 15 -10.25 -6.98 12.56
CA PHE A 15 -9.08 -7.18 11.70
C PHE A 15 -8.06 -6.03 11.78
N SER A 16 -8.51 -4.78 11.58
CA SER A 16 -7.60 -3.61 11.56
C SER A 16 -8.36 -2.30 11.80
N PRO A 17 -8.91 -2.05 13.00
CA PRO A 17 -9.50 -0.75 13.33
C PRO A 17 -8.40 0.31 13.40
N PRO A 18 -8.72 1.59 13.12
CA PRO A 18 -7.80 2.70 13.32
C PRO A 18 -7.54 2.94 14.82
N ASP A 19 -6.31 3.27 15.15
CA ASP A 19 -5.90 3.69 16.50
C ASP A 19 -5.93 5.23 16.57
N ILE A 20 -7.01 5.77 17.13
CA ILE A 20 -7.23 7.21 17.27
C ILE A 20 -7.14 7.61 18.74
N SER A 21 -6.39 8.65 19.03
CA SER A 21 -6.19 9.22 20.38
C SER A 21 -6.70 10.67 20.47
N ASP A 22 -6.58 11.24 21.66
CA ASP A 22 -6.89 12.64 21.89
C ASP A 22 -6.02 13.60 21.05
N THR A 23 -4.85 13.16 20.60
CA THR A 23 -3.97 13.95 19.73
C THR A 23 -4.65 14.22 18.38
N GLU A 24 -5.13 13.18 17.71
CA GLU A 24 -5.85 13.30 16.43
C GLU A 24 -7.15 14.08 16.60
N ILE A 25 -7.90 13.80 17.67
CA ILE A 25 -9.16 14.50 17.99
C ILE A 25 -8.90 16.01 18.16
N SER A 26 -7.87 16.38 18.91
CA SER A 26 -7.50 17.78 19.16
C SER A 26 -7.09 18.50 17.88
N GLU A 27 -6.30 17.86 17.02
CA GLU A 27 -5.89 18.40 15.72
C GLU A 27 -7.11 18.65 14.80
N VAL A 28 -8.04 17.69 14.73
CA VAL A 28 -9.29 17.84 13.95
C VAL A 28 -10.17 18.96 14.50
N VAL A 29 -10.36 19.03 15.82
CA VAL A 29 -11.07 20.13 16.46
C VAL A 29 -10.42 21.48 16.14
N GLY A 30 -9.08 21.54 16.18
CA GLY A 30 -8.33 22.72 15.77
C GLY A 30 -8.55 23.11 14.30
N ALA A 31 -8.61 22.12 13.39
CA ALA A 31 -8.94 22.35 11.98
C ALA A 31 -10.34 22.95 11.82
N LEU A 32 -11.34 22.35 12.46
CA LEU A 32 -12.74 22.83 12.40
C LEU A 32 -12.88 24.25 12.97
N ARG A 33 -12.25 24.53 14.11
CA ARG A 33 -12.28 25.86 14.76
C ARG A 33 -11.58 26.95 13.96
N SER A 34 -10.60 26.58 13.14
CA SER A 34 -9.90 27.56 12.27
C SER A 34 -10.80 28.13 11.16
N GLY A 35 -11.95 27.49 10.88
CA GLY A 35 -12.82 27.82 9.75
C GLY A 35 -12.26 27.43 8.39
N TRP A 36 -11.07 26.78 8.32
CA TRP A 36 -10.47 26.31 7.09
C TRP A 36 -10.37 24.79 7.09
N ILE A 37 -11.17 24.15 6.23
CA ILE A 37 -11.36 22.69 6.24
C ILE A 37 -10.98 22.01 4.91
N THR A 38 -10.73 22.77 3.82
CA THR A 38 -10.17 22.25 2.55
C THR A 38 -8.63 22.28 2.59
N THR A 39 -7.95 22.02 1.48
CA THR A 39 -6.48 22.10 1.42
C THR A 39 -5.95 23.44 1.92
N GLY A 40 -5.11 23.44 2.90
CA GLY A 40 -4.58 24.63 3.57
C GLY A 40 -3.27 24.39 4.31
N GLU A 41 -3.10 25.09 5.44
CA GLU A 41 -1.85 25.06 6.21
C GLU A 41 -1.56 23.70 6.84
N ARG A 42 -2.60 22.96 7.29
CA ARG A 42 -2.40 21.62 7.87
C ARG A 42 -1.91 20.63 6.82
N THR A 43 -2.49 20.66 5.63
CA THR A 43 -2.04 19.82 4.51
C THR A 43 -0.57 20.13 4.18
N LYS A 44 -0.21 21.42 4.05
CA LYS A 44 1.18 21.84 3.80
C LYS A 44 2.13 21.44 4.93
N LEU A 45 1.69 21.52 6.18
CA LEU A 45 2.49 21.09 7.33
C LEU A 45 2.69 19.58 7.34
N PHE A 46 1.63 18.82 7.04
CA PHE A 46 1.70 17.36 6.96
C PHE A 46 2.66 16.91 5.85
N GLU A 47 2.58 17.51 4.66
CA GLU A 47 3.53 17.28 3.55
C GLU A 47 4.98 17.52 3.97
N ARG A 48 5.27 18.64 4.64
CA ARG A 48 6.62 18.96 5.14
C ARG A 48 7.12 17.97 6.19
N ARG A 49 6.26 17.57 7.15
CA ARG A 49 6.61 16.59 8.18
C ARG A 49 6.83 15.20 7.61
N LEU A 50 6.00 14.77 6.65
CA LEU A 50 6.21 13.51 5.92
C LEU A 50 7.51 13.54 5.11
N ALA A 51 7.80 14.64 4.42
CA ALA A 51 9.03 14.80 3.66
C ALA A 51 10.25 14.67 4.58
N ALA A 52 10.22 15.33 5.76
CA ALA A 52 11.27 15.21 6.77
C ALA A 52 11.39 13.76 7.31
N TYR A 53 10.26 13.11 7.62
CA TYR A 53 10.23 11.73 8.10
C TYR A 53 10.83 10.74 7.09
N LEU A 54 10.54 10.92 5.81
CA LEU A 54 11.03 10.07 4.71
C LEU A 54 12.45 10.45 4.25
N GLY A 55 13.01 11.58 4.70
CA GLY A 55 14.25 12.12 4.16
C GLY A 55 14.15 12.54 2.70
N ARG A 56 12.98 13.05 2.28
CA ARG A 56 12.71 13.46 0.89
C ARG A 56 12.55 14.97 0.79
N ARG A 57 12.79 15.52 -0.40
CA ARG A 57 12.68 16.98 -0.62
C ARG A 57 11.23 17.44 -0.64
N ARG A 58 10.35 16.67 -1.29
CA ARG A 58 8.94 16.99 -1.47
C ARG A 58 8.06 15.77 -1.25
N VAL A 59 6.88 16.01 -0.70
CA VAL A 59 5.74 15.08 -0.65
C VAL A 59 4.50 15.85 -1.06
N VAL A 60 3.64 15.23 -1.84
CA VAL A 60 2.30 15.74 -2.17
C VAL A 60 1.27 14.83 -1.52
N CYS A 61 0.37 15.41 -0.72
CA CYS A 61 -0.74 14.68 -0.12
C CYS A 61 -2.01 14.80 -0.98
N LEU A 62 -2.63 13.68 -1.25
CA LEU A 62 -3.81 13.52 -2.11
C LEU A 62 -4.92 12.75 -1.39
N SER A 63 -6.08 12.60 -2.04
CA SER A 63 -7.24 11.91 -1.47
C SER A 63 -7.06 10.40 -1.31
N SER A 64 -6.10 9.78 -2.02
CA SER A 64 -5.79 8.35 -1.94
C SER A 64 -4.43 8.04 -2.57
N GLN A 65 -3.88 6.85 -2.28
CA GLN A 65 -2.72 6.31 -2.99
C GLN A 65 -3.05 6.06 -4.48
N THR A 66 -4.26 5.61 -4.77
CA THR A 66 -4.73 5.42 -6.16
C THR A 66 -4.65 6.71 -6.95
N ALA A 67 -5.13 7.83 -6.40
CA ALA A 67 -5.00 9.14 -7.04
C ALA A 67 -3.52 9.54 -7.22
N ALA A 68 -2.66 9.25 -6.23
CA ALA A 68 -1.23 9.54 -6.31
C ALA A 68 -0.56 8.76 -7.44
N ALA A 69 -0.84 7.47 -7.58
CA ALA A 69 -0.29 6.62 -8.64
C ALA A 69 -0.83 7.03 -10.02
N GLU A 70 -2.14 7.27 -10.15
CA GLU A 70 -2.74 7.72 -11.41
C GLU A 70 -2.16 9.05 -11.88
N LEU A 71 -2.10 10.05 -11.00
CA LEU A 71 -1.52 11.35 -11.37
C LEU A 71 -0.04 11.23 -11.74
N THR A 72 0.71 10.32 -11.09
CA THR A 72 2.11 10.04 -11.47
C THR A 72 2.20 9.51 -12.90
N LEU A 73 1.39 8.51 -13.27
CA LEU A 73 1.37 7.97 -14.63
C LEU A 73 0.99 9.04 -15.66
N ARG A 74 0.02 9.91 -15.35
CA ARG A 74 -0.40 11.01 -16.22
C ARG A 74 0.69 12.07 -16.37
N LEU A 75 1.40 12.43 -15.32
CA LEU A 75 2.53 13.37 -15.38
C LEU A 75 3.71 12.78 -16.18
N LEU A 76 3.90 11.47 -16.12
CA LEU A 76 4.84 10.77 -17.00
C LEU A 76 4.38 10.72 -18.45
N GLY A 77 3.13 11.10 -18.76
CA GLY A 77 2.56 11.03 -20.11
C GLY A 77 2.32 9.60 -20.57
N VAL A 78 2.01 8.69 -19.63
CA VAL A 78 1.59 7.32 -19.95
C VAL A 78 0.15 7.36 -20.47
N GLU A 79 -0.09 6.74 -21.63
CA GLU A 79 -1.36 6.83 -22.35
C GLU A 79 -1.67 5.57 -23.17
N GLU A 80 -2.72 5.61 -23.98
CA GLU A 80 -3.08 4.52 -24.90
C GLU A 80 -1.91 4.17 -25.84
N GLY A 81 -1.67 2.86 -25.99
CA GLY A 81 -0.54 2.30 -26.73
C GLY A 81 0.72 2.05 -25.90
N ASP A 82 0.81 2.61 -24.69
CA ASP A 82 1.88 2.31 -23.74
C ASP A 82 1.56 1.05 -22.92
N GLU A 83 2.60 0.50 -22.29
CA GLU A 83 2.52 -0.64 -21.41
C GLU A 83 3.09 -0.29 -20.03
N VAL A 84 2.41 -0.80 -19.00
CA VAL A 84 2.89 -0.73 -17.61
C VAL A 84 2.94 -2.14 -17.03
N VAL A 85 4.12 -2.53 -16.52
CA VAL A 85 4.34 -3.85 -15.93
C VAL A 85 4.06 -3.80 -14.42
N LEU A 86 3.32 -4.78 -13.92
CA LEU A 86 2.97 -4.90 -12.50
C LEU A 86 2.78 -6.38 -12.08
N PRO A 87 2.86 -6.73 -10.79
CA PRO A 87 2.68 -8.10 -10.33
C PRO A 87 1.20 -8.52 -10.41
N ALA A 88 0.94 -9.80 -10.74
CA ALA A 88 -0.39 -10.39 -10.69
C ALA A 88 -0.96 -10.52 -9.27
N TYR A 89 -0.07 -10.55 -8.26
CA TYR A 89 -0.39 -10.64 -6.85
C TYR A 89 -0.32 -9.25 -6.21
N THR A 90 -1.40 -8.51 -6.27
CA THR A 90 -1.52 -7.16 -5.71
C THR A 90 -2.98 -6.79 -5.51
N TYR A 91 -3.22 -5.64 -4.87
CA TYR A 91 -4.54 -5.03 -4.83
C TYR A 91 -4.90 -4.39 -6.17
N THR A 92 -6.20 -4.33 -6.45
CA THR A 92 -6.73 -3.88 -7.76
C THR A 92 -6.28 -2.45 -8.14
N ALA A 93 -6.09 -1.55 -7.16
CA ALA A 93 -5.67 -0.17 -7.42
C ALA A 93 -4.38 -0.07 -8.25
N THR A 94 -3.41 -0.99 -8.05
CA THR A 94 -2.16 -1.02 -8.81
C THR A 94 -2.40 -1.16 -10.33
N ALA A 95 -3.41 -1.95 -10.71
CA ALA A 95 -3.76 -2.18 -12.11
C ALA A 95 -4.82 -1.19 -12.65
N GLU A 96 -5.72 -0.74 -11.77
CA GLU A 96 -6.77 0.23 -12.14
C GLU A 96 -6.19 1.54 -12.68
N VAL A 97 -5.15 2.07 -12.03
CA VAL A 97 -4.50 3.32 -12.45
C VAL A 97 -3.90 3.22 -13.85
N VAL A 98 -3.45 2.03 -14.27
CA VAL A 98 -2.97 1.76 -15.63
C VAL A 98 -4.13 1.79 -16.62
N ALA A 99 -5.26 1.16 -16.27
CA ALA A 99 -6.47 1.20 -17.10
C ALA A 99 -7.04 2.62 -17.21
N HIS A 100 -7.00 3.42 -16.11
CA HIS A 100 -7.51 4.80 -16.10
C HIS A 100 -6.74 5.73 -17.02
N VAL A 101 -5.44 5.50 -17.24
CA VAL A 101 -4.64 6.28 -18.20
C VAL A 101 -4.71 5.72 -19.64
N GLY A 102 -5.48 4.64 -19.86
CA GLY A 102 -5.65 4.01 -21.16
C GLY A 102 -4.50 3.08 -21.58
N ALA A 103 -3.49 2.89 -20.72
CA ALA A 103 -2.34 2.05 -21.03
C ALA A 103 -2.69 0.55 -20.86
N ARG A 104 -1.90 -0.29 -21.50
CA ARG A 104 -2.02 -1.74 -21.41
C ARG A 104 -1.41 -2.24 -20.10
N ILE A 105 -2.19 -2.99 -19.35
CA ILE A 105 -1.71 -3.73 -18.18
C ILE A 105 -0.89 -4.92 -18.66
N VAL A 106 0.34 -5.07 -18.16
CA VAL A 106 1.20 -6.24 -18.37
C VAL A 106 1.48 -6.85 -17.01
N MET A 107 0.83 -7.99 -16.71
CA MET A 107 1.03 -8.67 -15.43
C MET A 107 2.21 -9.63 -15.53
N VAL A 108 3.00 -9.71 -14.46
CA VAL A 108 4.05 -10.71 -14.26
C VAL A 108 3.76 -11.51 -12.98
N ASP A 109 4.24 -12.74 -12.91
CA ASP A 109 4.06 -13.60 -11.74
C ASP A 109 4.93 -13.12 -10.56
N CYS A 110 4.69 -13.68 -9.38
CA CYS A 110 5.57 -13.55 -8.23
C CYS A 110 6.82 -14.40 -8.41
N ALA A 111 7.90 -14.03 -7.74
CA ALA A 111 9.03 -14.94 -7.57
C ALA A 111 8.61 -16.17 -6.73
N PRO A 112 9.22 -17.34 -6.95
CA PRO A 112 8.95 -18.54 -6.16
C PRO A 112 9.05 -18.27 -4.66
N GLU A 113 8.05 -18.69 -3.90
CA GLU A 113 7.97 -18.54 -2.43
C GLU A 113 8.05 -17.07 -1.93
N SER A 114 7.78 -16.10 -2.81
CA SER A 114 7.80 -14.67 -2.51
C SER A 114 6.48 -14.00 -2.93
N TYR A 115 6.17 -12.85 -2.32
CA TYR A 115 5.08 -11.96 -2.72
C TYR A 115 5.56 -10.88 -3.72
N GLU A 116 6.88 -10.76 -3.92
CA GLU A 116 7.49 -9.78 -4.81
C GLU A 116 7.37 -10.23 -6.27
N MET A 117 7.34 -9.25 -7.20
CA MET A 117 7.32 -9.58 -8.64
C MET A 117 8.60 -10.35 -9.03
N ASP A 118 8.43 -11.32 -9.92
CA ASP A 118 9.55 -12.07 -10.47
C ASP A 118 10.35 -11.20 -11.45
N CYS A 119 11.63 -10.99 -11.15
CA CYS A 119 12.52 -10.16 -11.97
C CYS A 119 12.87 -10.79 -13.33
N ASP A 120 12.87 -12.12 -13.44
CA ASP A 120 13.11 -12.79 -14.73
C ASP A 120 11.87 -12.68 -15.62
N ALA A 121 10.65 -12.79 -15.02
CA ALA A 121 9.40 -12.51 -15.69
C ALA A 121 9.28 -11.02 -16.08
N LEU A 122 9.74 -10.09 -15.21
CA LEU A 122 9.85 -8.68 -15.56
C LEU A 122 10.72 -8.48 -16.78
N ALA A 123 11.95 -9.07 -16.81
CA ALA A 123 12.88 -8.95 -17.94
C ALA A 123 12.28 -9.46 -19.26
N ALA A 124 11.47 -10.53 -19.21
CA ALA A 124 10.80 -11.10 -20.36
C ALA A 124 9.59 -10.25 -20.84
N ALA A 125 8.95 -9.53 -19.92
CA ALA A 125 7.76 -8.71 -20.22
C ALA A 125 8.07 -7.31 -20.80
N LEU A 126 9.32 -6.84 -20.69
CA LEU A 126 9.71 -5.51 -21.17
C LEU A 126 9.69 -5.44 -22.70
N THR A 127 9.06 -4.40 -23.24
CA THR A 127 9.00 -4.08 -24.66
C THR A 127 9.32 -2.60 -24.91
N GLU A 128 9.37 -2.17 -26.17
CA GLU A 128 9.54 -0.76 -26.53
C GLU A 128 8.36 0.13 -26.09
N ARG A 129 7.19 -0.47 -25.81
CA ARG A 129 6.01 0.22 -25.30
C ARG A 129 6.02 0.38 -23.78
N THR A 130 6.86 -0.35 -23.05
CA THR A 130 6.91 -0.25 -21.59
C THR A 130 7.42 1.11 -21.15
N LYS A 131 6.60 1.87 -20.41
CA LYS A 131 6.94 3.20 -19.88
C LYS A 131 7.16 3.22 -18.39
N ALA A 132 6.45 2.36 -17.67
CA ALA A 132 6.59 2.27 -16.22
C ALA A 132 6.53 0.82 -15.72
N VAL A 133 7.08 0.61 -14.53
CA VAL A 133 6.98 -0.62 -13.75
C VAL A 133 6.45 -0.25 -12.38
N ILE A 134 5.44 -0.99 -11.88
CA ILE A 134 4.84 -0.75 -10.56
C ILE A 134 5.11 -1.95 -9.65
N PRO A 135 6.26 -2.02 -8.96
CA PRO A 135 6.48 -2.98 -7.88
C PRO A 135 5.61 -2.64 -6.68
N VAL A 136 5.26 -3.65 -5.87
CA VAL A 136 4.35 -3.50 -4.72
C VAL A 136 5.01 -3.97 -3.43
N ASP A 137 5.12 -3.09 -2.45
CA ASP A 137 5.71 -3.35 -1.12
C ASP A 137 4.70 -4.07 -0.20
N ILE A 138 4.35 -5.32 -0.54
CA ILE A 138 3.30 -6.09 0.16
C ILE A 138 3.62 -6.28 1.65
N GLY A 139 2.61 -6.03 2.50
CA GLY A 139 2.74 -6.17 3.96
C GLY A 139 3.73 -5.20 4.59
N GLY A 140 4.29 -4.28 3.79
CA GLY A 140 5.29 -3.32 4.20
C GLY A 140 6.72 -3.81 4.06
N ARG A 141 6.95 -4.92 3.37
CA ARG A 141 8.28 -5.38 2.95
C ARG A 141 8.64 -4.66 1.65
N LEU A 142 9.79 -3.99 1.65
CA LEU A 142 10.32 -3.34 0.45
C LEU A 142 10.75 -4.38 -0.58
N CYS A 143 10.36 -4.17 -1.83
CA CYS A 143 10.84 -4.97 -2.96
C CYS A 143 12.36 -4.89 -3.12
N ASP A 144 12.94 -5.89 -3.81
CA ASP A 144 14.34 -5.83 -4.22
C ASP A 144 14.52 -4.84 -5.38
N TYR A 145 14.51 -3.53 -5.04
CA TYR A 145 14.67 -2.46 -6.01
C TYR A 145 16.00 -2.53 -6.76
N ASP A 146 17.08 -3.01 -6.14
CA ASP A 146 18.38 -3.12 -6.76
C ASP A 146 18.33 -4.12 -7.93
N ARG A 147 17.65 -5.25 -7.72
CA ARG A 147 17.44 -6.26 -8.77
C ARG A 147 16.49 -5.75 -9.85
N ILE A 148 15.41 -5.04 -9.49
CA ILE A 148 14.49 -4.42 -10.45
C ILE A 148 15.25 -3.44 -11.34
N PHE A 149 16.06 -2.54 -10.78
CA PHE A 149 16.84 -1.59 -11.55
C PHE A 149 17.89 -2.27 -12.43
N ALA A 150 18.57 -3.30 -11.92
CA ALA A 150 19.53 -4.07 -12.72
C ALA A 150 18.87 -4.70 -13.96
N VAL A 151 17.63 -5.21 -13.84
CA VAL A 151 16.85 -5.70 -14.98
C VAL A 151 16.55 -4.59 -15.96
N LEU A 152 16.03 -3.45 -15.48
CA LEU A 152 15.69 -2.31 -16.33
C LEU A 152 16.91 -1.76 -17.07
N ASP A 153 18.05 -1.64 -16.40
CA ASP A 153 19.30 -1.18 -16.98
C ASP A 153 19.82 -2.15 -18.05
N SER A 154 19.67 -3.46 -17.84
CA SER A 154 20.05 -4.46 -18.84
C SER A 154 19.23 -4.40 -20.12
N LYS A 155 18.03 -3.83 -20.06
CA LYS A 155 17.04 -3.71 -21.15
C LYS A 155 16.82 -2.28 -21.61
N LYS A 156 17.60 -1.31 -21.14
CA LYS A 156 17.42 0.12 -21.49
C LYS A 156 17.42 0.38 -23.01
N GLY A 157 18.10 -0.43 -23.79
CA GLY A 157 18.06 -0.33 -25.27
C GLY A 157 16.68 -0.53 -25.89
N LEU A 158 15.70 -1.09 -25.16
CA LEU A 158 14.31 -1.20 -25.60
C LEU A 158 13.49 0.08 -25.32
N TYR A 159 13.92 0.90 -24.36
CA TYR A 159 13.12 2.05 -23.93
C TYR A 159 12.99 3.12 -25.02
N ARG A 160 11.77 3.58 -25.25
CA ARG A 160 11.44 4.62 -26.24
C ARG A 160 10.62 5.71 -25.55
N PRO A 161 11.27 6.73 -24.96
CA PRO A 161 10.56 7.85 -24.34
C PRO A 161 9.81 8.65 -25.42
N ARG A 162 8.63 9.20 -25.08
CA ARG A 162 7.79 9.99 -25.98
C ARG A 162 7.49 11.39 -25.46
N THR A 163 7.70 11.64 -24.17
CA THR A 163 7.46 12.95 -23.53
C THR A 163 8.74 13.48 -22.91
N ASP A 164 8.83 14.80 -22.73
CA ASP A 164 9.97 15.44 -22.07
C ASP A 164 10.20 14.87 -20.68
N MET A 165 9.11 14.55 -19.94
CA MET A 165 9.21 13.91 -18.64
C MET A 165 9.84 12.51 -18.76
N GLN A 166 9.42 11.68 -19.71
CA GLN A 166 10.00 10.34 -19.93
C GLN A 166 11.46 10.42 -20.37
N MET A 167 11.87 11.46 -21.11
CA MET A 167 13.26 11.66 -21.55
C MET A 167 14.24 11.94 -20.41
N LEU A 168 13.75 12.21 -19.21
CA LEU A 168 14.59 12.31 -18.02
C LEU A 168 15.15 10.94 -17.58
N TRP A 169 14.63 9.84 -18.09
CA TRP A 169 15.10 8.47 -17.84
C TRP A 169 15.55 7.80 -19.13
N ASP A 170 16.51 6.89 -19.02
CA ASP A 170 16.98 6.01 -20.10
C ASP A 170 16.39 4.60 -20.01
N ARG A 171 15.40 4.38 -19.12
CA ARG A 171 14.70 3.15 -18.85
C ARG A 171 13.25 3.42 -18.41
N PRO A 172 12.36 2.40 -18.39
CA PRO A 172 11.04 2.54 -17.78
C PRO A 172 11.11 3.07 -16.36
N VAL A 173 10.17 3.96 -16.01
CA VAL A 173 10.13 4.62 -14.70
C VAL A 173 9.57 3.66 -13.65
N VAL A 174 10.19 3.59 -12.48
CA VAL A 174 9.72 2.77 -11.37
C VAL A 174 8.81 3.60 -10.47
N VAL A 175 7.53 3.22 -10.42
CA VAL A 175 6.50 3.84 -9.57
C VAL A 175 6.11 2.84 -8.49
N ALA A 176 6.73 2.92 -7.31
CA ALA A 176 6.45 1.98 -6.23
C ALA A 176 5.04 2.17 -5.67
N ASP A 177 4.25 1.10 -5.66
CA ASP A 177 3.05 0.99 -4.83
C ASP A 177 3.47 0.59 -3.42
N SER A 178 3.76 1.60 -2.62
CA SER A 178 4.17 1.46 -1.22
C SER A 178 2.99 1.76 -0.27
N ALA A 179 1.76 1.39 -0.69
CA ALA A 179 0.55 1.57 0.11
C ALA A 179 0.65 0.93 1.51
N HIS A 180 1.53 -0.04 1.67
CA HIS A 180 1.85 -0.70 2.94
C HIS A 180 3.20 -0.28 3.51
N GLY A 181 4.02 0.48 2.78
CA GLY A 181 5.45 0.61 3.06
C GLY A 181 5.86 1.80 3.94
N LEU A 182 4.96 2.72 4.31
CA LEU A 182 5.34 3.84 5.18
C LEU A 182 5.96 3.30 6.48
N GLY A 183 7.16 3.74 6.82
CA GLY A 183 7.90 3.29 7.99
C GLY A 183 8.85 2.10 7.75
N ALA A 184 8.78 1.46 6.58
CA ALA A 184 9.77 0.48 6.17
C ALA A 184 11.11 1.17 5.83
N SER A 185 12.21 0.44 6.04
CA SER A 185 13.55 0.95 5.72
C SER A 185 14.50 -0.17 5.35
N ARG A 186 15.55 0.14 4.58
CA ARG A 186 16.65 -0.75 4.26
C ARG A 186 17.96 0.04 4.20
N GLY A 187 19.02 -0.45 4.90
CA GLY A 187 20.31 0.24 4.95
C GLY A 187 20.24 1.67 5.50
N GLY A 188 19.28 1.97 6.38
CA GLY A 188 19.07 3.32 6.93
C GLY A 188 18.30 4.27 6.00
N VAL A 189 17.89 3.83 4.81
CA VAL A 189 17.06 4.58 3.87
C VAL A 189 15.60 4.19 4.08
N MET A 190 14.72 5.18 4.26
CA MET A 190 13.28 4.97 4.42
C MET A 190 12.62 4.62 3.08
N SER A 191 11.48 3.92 3.13
CA SER A 191 10.57 3.79 1.98
C SER A 191 10.34 5.17 1.35
N GLY A 192 10.23 5.25 0.03
CA GLY A 192 10.27 6.52 -0.70
C GLY A 192 11.67 6.95 -1.15
N GLY A 193 12.72 6.23 -0.72
CA GLY A 193 14.09 6.45 -1.12
C GLY A 193 14.65 5.43 -2.11
N PHE A 194 13.83 4.54 -2.65
CA PHE A 194 14.28 3.43 -3.50
C PHE A 194 13.79 3.51 -4.95
N ALA A 195 12.56 3.91 -5.19
CA ALA A 195 11.96 4.01 -6.52
C ALA A 195 12.01 5.45 -7.06
N ASP A 196 11.86 5.62 -8.38
CA ASP A 196 11.79 6.96 -8.98
C ASP A 196 10.64 7.77 -8.38
N PHE A 197 9.46 7.14 -8.25
CA PHE A 197 8.29 7.64 -7.52
C PHE A 197 7.82 6.59 -6.52
N THR A 198 7.33 7.04 -5.36
CA THR A 198 6.75 6.14 -4.34
C THR A 198 5.42 6.71 -3.88
N THR A 199 4.40 5.87 -3.88
CA THR A 199 3.04 6.24 -3.48
C THR A 199 2.63 5.52 -2.20
N PHE A 200 2.02 6.25 -1.27
CA PHE A 200 1.59 5.77 0.05
C PHE A 200 0.09 5.89 0.23
N SER A 201 -0.50 4.96 0.99
CA SER A 201 -1.91 5.01 1.38
C SER A 201 -2.06 5.38 2.86
N PHE A 202 -3.04 6.23 3.13
CA PHE A 202 -3.47 6.60 4.48
C PHE A 202 -4.94 6.23 4.73
N HIS A 203 -5.45 5.22 4.01
CA HIS A 203 -6.76 4.63 4.26
C HIS A 203 -6.90 4.15 5.71
N ALA A 204 -8.12 4.06 6.23
CA ALA A 204 -8.42 3.76 7.63
C ALA A 204 -7.72 2.54 8.22
N VAL A 205 -7.43 1.51 7.41
CA VAL A 205 -6.77 0.27 7.85
C VAL A 205 -5.24 0.32 7.83
N LYS A 206 -4.62 1.42 7.35
CA LYS A 206 -3.16 1.53 7.21
C LYS A 206 -2.47 1.83 8.54
N CYS A 207 -1.15 1.58 8.60
CA CYS A 207 -0.35 1.82 9.80
C CYS A 207 -0.38 3.27 10.28
N LEU A 208 -0.45 4.21 9.35
CA LEU A 208 -0.76 5.63 9.56
C LEU A 208 -2.00 5.93 8.75
N THR A 209 -3.01 6.49 9.37
CA THR A 209 -4.27 6.81 8.70
C THR A 209 -4.63 8.29 8.74
N THR A 210 -5.35 8.74 7.70
CA THR A 210 -6.07 10.01 7.67
C THR A 210 -7.58 9.79 7.47
N GLY A 211 -8.07 8.55 7.70
CA GLY A 211 -9.39 8.08 7.29
C GLY A 211 -9.38 7.70 5.81
N GLU A 212 -9.37 8.66 4.94
CA GLU A 212 -9.01 8.56 3.53
C GLU A 212 -7.82 9.46 3.24
N GLY A 213 -6.91 9.02 2.38
CA GLY A 213 -5.74 9.80 1.98
C GLY A 213 -4.64 8.97 1.34
N GLY A 214 -3.69 9.67 0.77
CA GLY A 214 -2.47 9.10 0.24
C GLY A 214 -1.45 10.18 -0.02
N ALA A 215 -0.27 9.77 -0.44
CA ALA A 215 0.80 10.69 -0.80
C ALA A 215 1.69 10.12 -1.90
N VAL A 216 2.40 11.01 -2.58
CA VAL A 216 3.49 10.67 -3.49
C VAL A 216 4.73 11.43 -3.10
N THR A 217 5.88 10.77 -3.25
CA THR A 217 7.21 11.37 -3.20
C THR A 217 8.06 10.83 -4.35
N TRP A 218 9.19 11.44 -4.61
CA TRP A 218 10.10 11.05 -5.69
C TRP A 218 11.55 11.29 -5.36
N LEU A 219 12.43 10.67 -6.12
CA LEU A 219 13.86 10.92 -6.07
C LEU A 219 14.19 12.14 -6.93
N SER A 220 14.82 13.16 -6.33
CA SER A 220 15.38 14.28 -7.09
C SER A 220 16.47 13.79 -8.05
N ARG A 221 16.48 14.32 -9.26
CA ARG A 221 17.45 13.94 -10.30
C ARG A 221 17.80 15.14 -11.20
N PRO A 222 18.93 15.09 -11.90
CA PRO A 222 19.28 16.14 -12.88
C PRO A 222 18.18 16.30 -13.94
N GLY A 223 17.80 17.54 -14.22
CA GLY A 223 16.75 17.88 -15.19
C GLY A 223 15.32 17.85 -14.65
N LEU A 224 15.08 17.29 -13.45
CA LEU A 224 13.77 17.33 -12.80
C LEU A 224 13.74 18.49 -11.80
N ASP A 225 12.86 19.46 -12.03
CA ASP A 225 12.57 20.53 -11.06
C ASP A 225 11.52 20.03 -10.04
N ASP A 226 11.95 19.79 -8.82
CA ASP A 226 11.08 19.26 -7.74
C ASP A 226 9.94 20.23 -7.39
N ASP A 227 10.14 21.54 -7.49
CA ASP A 227 9.13 22.54 -7.15
C ASP A 227 8.10 22.67 -8.29
N GLU A 228 8.53 22.56 -9.54
CA GLU A 228 7.64 22.50 -10.68
C GLU A 228 6.82 21.20 -10.67
N LEU A 229 7.44 20.06 -10.41
CA LEU A 229 6.72 18.78 -10.30
C LEU A 229 5.67 18.82 -9.18
N TYR A 230 6.02 19.39 -8.01
CA TYR A 230 5.07 19.62 -6.94
C TYR A 230 3.89 20.49 -7.41
N ARG A 231 4.16 21.57 -8.12
CA ARG A 231 3.14 22.46 -8.71
C ARG A 231 2.24 21.74 -9.69
N GLN A 232 2.79 20.85 -10.52
CA GLN A 232 2.03 20.03 -11.47
C GLN A 232 1.04 19.10 -10.77
N TYR A 233 1.46 18.39 -9.70
CA TYR A 233 0.55 17.58 -8.88
C TYR A 233 -0.56 18.43 -8.28
N MET A 234 -0.24 19.62 -7.77
CA MET A 234 -1.24 20.53 -7.18
C MET A 234 -2.24 21.01 -8.23
N LEU A 235 -1.78 21.39 -9.42
CA LEU A 235 -2.66 21.75 -10.54
C LEU A 235 -3.61 20.62 -10.89
N MET A 236 -3.06 19.42 -11.16
CA MET A 236 -3.86 18.27 -11.58
C MET A 236 -4.88 17.87 -10.52
N SER A 237 -4.51 17.90 -9.23
CA SER A 237 -5.40 17.50 -8.14
C SER A 237 -6.50 18.51 -7.81
N LEU A 238 -6.42 19.75 -8.34
CA LEU A 238 -7.33 20.87 -8.06
C LEU A 238 -7.92 21.49 -9.34
N HIS A 239 -8.50 20.66 -10.21
CA HIS A 239 -9.16 21.08 -11.45
C HIS A 239 -8.27 21.80 -12.48
N GLY A 240 -6.94 21.72 -12.36
CA GLY A 240 -6.01 22.48 -13.21
C GLY A 240 -6.01 23.99 -12.94
N GLN A 241 -6.50 24.45 -11.78
CA GLN A 241 -6.63 25.87 -11.48
C GLN A 241 -5.29 26.50 -11.09
N SER A 242 -4.97 27.66 -11.68
CA SER A 242 -3.74 28.40 -11.43
C SER A 242 -3.59 28.97 -10.01
N LYS A 243 -4.69 29.08 -9.26
CA LYS A 243 -4.73 29.54 -7.87
C LYS A 243 -5.47 28.52 -7.01
N ASP A 244 -4.94 28.18 -5.85
CA ASP A 244 -5.65 27.37 -4.86
C ASP A 244 -6.75 28.19 -4.15
N ALA A 245 -7.59 27.50 -3.34
CA ALA A 245 -8.71 28.13 -2.64
C ALA A 245 -8.28 29.30 -1.72
N ARG A 246 -7.08 29.21 -1.10
CA ARG A 246 -6.57 30.22 -0.20
C ARG A 246 -6.21 31.50 -0.92
N HIS A 247 -5.52 31.38 -2.08
CA HIS A 247 -5.17 32.53 -2.91
C HIS A 247 -6.42 33.23 -3.52
N LYS A 248 -7.55 32.50 -3.64
CA LYS A 248 -8.82 33.06 -4.13
C LYS A 248 -9.66 33.74 -3.06
N SER A 249 -9.41 33.45 -1.78
CA SER A 249 -10.22 33.95 -0.66
C SER A 249 -9.87 35.39 -0.24
N GLY A 250 -8.81 35.97 -0.80
CA GLY A 250 -8.41 37.37 -0.52
C GLY A 250 -9.30 38.38 -1.24
N PRO A 251 -9.45 39.60 -0.68
CA PRO A 251 -10.15 40.67 -1.37
C PRO A 251 -9.57 40.95 -2.76
N GLY A 252 -10.39 40.90 -3.82
CA GLY A 252 -9.96 41.15 -5.20
C GLY A 252 -9.24 39.95 -5.88
N ALA A 253 -9.12 38.80 -5.22
CA ALA A 253 -8.39 37.62 -5.75
C ALA A 253 -9.26 36.63 -6.53
N TRP A 254 -10.44 37.04 -7.00
CA TRP A 254 -11.43 36.20 -7.66
C TRP A 254 -10.97 35.63 -9.02
N GLU A 255 -10.09 36.33 -9.72
CA GLU A 255 -9.64 35.94 -11.06
C GLU A 255 -8.63 34.79 -10.98
N TYR A 256 -8.89 33.73 -11.73
CA TYR A 256 -8.03 32.57 -11.89
C TYR A 256 -8.19 32.00 -13.31
N ASP A 257 -7.26 31.18 -13.71
CA ASP A 257 -7.30 30.45 -14.99
C ASP A 257 -7.32 28.94 -14.72
N VAL A 258 -7.81 28.16 -15.69
CA VAL A 258 -7.75 26.70 -15.72
C VAL A 258 -6.73 26.32 -16.80
N MET A 259 -5.54 25.93 -16.35
CA MET A 259 -4.40 25.63 -17.23
C MET A 259 -4.60 24.32 -18.00
N MET A 260 -5.42 23.39 -17.46
CA MET A 260 -5.73 22.09 -18.04
C MET A 260 -7.00 21.51 -17.39
N PRO A 261 -7.75 20.63 -18.06
CA PRO A 261 -8.77 19.82 -17.40
C PRO A 261 -8.10 18.90 -16.36
N GLY A 262 -8.29 19.22 -15.09
CA GLY A 262 -7.69 18.47 -13.98
C GLY A 262 -8.72 17.64 -13.21
N TYR A 263 -8.27 17.06 -12.11
CA TYR A 263 -9.04 16.20 -11.22
C TYR A 263 -9.40 16.93 -9.94
N LYS A 264 -10.27 16.32 -9.12
CA LYS A 264 -10.56 16.77 -7.76
C LYS A 264 -10.20 15.66 -6.77
N CYS A 265 -8.92 15.59 -6.41
CA CYS A 265 -8.37 14.55 -5.55
C CYS A 265 -7.32 15.07 -4.56
N ASN A 266 -7.43 16.33 -4.16
CA ASN A 266 -6.60 16.97 -3.14
C ASN A 266 -6.93 16.42 -1.73
N MET A 267 -5.97 16.43 -0.81
CA MET A 267 -6.20 16.21 0.62
C MET A 267 -6.80 17.47 1.26
N THR A 268 -7.67 17.29 2.25
CA THR A 268 -8.25 18.38 3.04
C THR A 268 -7.48 18.58 4.35
N ASP A 269 -7.59 19.76 4.96
CA ASP A 269 -6.98 20.04 6.27
C ASP A 269 -7.57 19.18 7.40
N ILE A 270 -8.82 18.70 7.27
CA ILE A 270 -9.39 17.73 8.22
C ILE A 270 -8.63 16.41 8.18
N HIS A 271 -8.41 15.83 6.99
CA HIS A 271 -7.62 14.61 6.83
C HIS A 271 -6.17 14.81 7.25
N ALA A 272 -5.57 15.93 6.86
CA ALA A 272 -4.21 16.28 7.25
C ALA A 272 -4.06 16.45 8.78
N ALA A 273 -5.08 16.95 9.48
CA ALA A 273 -5.09 17.06 10.94
C ALA A 273 -4.98 15.67 11.61
N VAL A 274 -5.77 14.69 11.14
CA VAL A 274 -5.61 13.30 11.60
C VAL A 274 -4.19 12.82 11.33
N GLY A 275 -3.68 13.02 10.11
CA GLY A 275 -2.33 12.62 9.70
C GLY A 275 -1.22 13.24 10.55
N LEU A 276 -1.36 14.49 10.97
CA LEU A 276 -0.40 15.17 11.85
C LEU A 276 -0.31 14.48 13.21
N GLY A 277 -1.45 14.19 13.85
CA GLY A 277 -1.51 13.45 15.11
C GLY A 277 -0.94 12.04 14.99
N GLN A 278 -1.33 11.32 13.91
CA GLN A 278 -0.80 9.98 13.63
C GLN A 278 0.72 9.99 13.45
N LEU A 279 1.26 10.94 12.67
CA LEU A 279 2.69 11.01 12.38
C LEU A 279 3.52 11.31 13.64
N GLU A 280 3.00 12.11 14.55
CA GLU A 280 3.63 12.38 15.85
C GLU A 280 3.79 11.11 16.68
N ARG A 281 2.78 10.26 16.70
CA ARG A 281 2.75 8.98 17.42
C ARG A 281 3.39 7.83 16.66
N TYR A 282 3.66 7.99 15.35
CA TYR A 282 3.99 6.91 14.44
C TYR A 282 5.15 6.00 14.89
N PRO A 283 6.26 6.52 15.42
CA PRO A 283 7.32 5.66 15.96
C PRO A 283 6.87 4.74 17.10
N ALA A 284 5.93 5.19 17.93
CA ALA A 284 5.36 4.37 19.00
C ALA A 284 4.42 3.28 18.44
N LEU A 285 3.60 3.63 17.45
CA LEU A 285 2.72 2.68 16.77
C LEU A 285 3.52 1.58 16.08
N LEU A 286 4.62 1.89 15.41
CA LEU A 286 5.52 0.88 14.81
C LEU A 286 6.19 -0.01 15.88
N ARG A 287 6.61 0.54 17.02
CA ARG A 287 7.15 -0.28 18.13
C ARG A 287 6.11 -1.28 18.63
N ARG A 288 4.85 -0.85 18.84
CA ARG A 288 3.77 -1.74 19.28
C ARG A 288 3.50 -2.85 18.25
N ARG A 289 3.44 -2.54 16.96
CA ARG A 289 3.31 -3.55 15.88
C ARG A 289 4.45 -4.57 15.92
N ARG A 290 5.68 -4.13 16.16
CA ARG A 290 6.85 -5.00 16.29
C ARG A 290 6.72 -5.97 17.48
N GLU A 291 6.20 -5.51 18.60
CA GLU A 291 5.94 -6.37 19.79
C GLU A 291 4.90 -7.43 19.47
N ILE A 292 3.80 -7.04 18.82
CA ILE A 292 2.73 -7.97 18.41
C ILE A 292 3.26 -9.02 17.45
N VAL A 293 3.99 -8.63 16.40
CA VAL A 293 4.59 -9.56 15.43
C VAL A 293 5.52 -10.56 16.14
N LYS A 294 6.40 -10.09 17.03
CA LYS A 294 7.28 -10.97 17.79
C LYS A 294 6.50 -11.93 18.70
N ARG A 295 5.33 -11.53 19.20
CA ARG A 295 4.47 -12.39 20.01
C ARG A 295 3.80 -13.47 19.16
N TYR A 296 3.28 -13.09 17.99
CA TYR A 296 2.79 -14.05 17.00
C TYR A 296 3.88 -15.03 16.56
N ASP A 297 5.08 -14.55 16.23
CA ASP A 297 6.20 -15.41 15.82
C ASP A 297 6.51 -16.48 16.86
N ARG A 298 6.57 -16.10 18.15
CA ARG A 298 6.81 -17.08 19.24
C ARG A 298 5.72 -18.13 19.35
N ALA A 299 4.47 -17.77 19.09
CA ALA A 299 3.35 -18.69 19.24
C ALA A 299 3.14 -19.57 17.98
N LEU A 300 3.33 -19.01 16.79
CA LEU A 300 2.86 -19.62 15.55
C LEU A 300 3.97 -20.27 14.72
N LEU A 301 5.21 -19.74 14.71
CA LEU A 301 6.29 -20.38 13.95
C LEU A 301 6.57 -21.84 14.36
N PRO A 302 6.48 -22.24 15.66
CA PRO A 302 6.62 -23.63 16.04
C PRO A 302 5.55 -24.58 15.45
N LEU A 303 4.43 -24.05 14.95
CA LEU A 303 3.37 -24.82 14.29
C LEU A 303 3.69 -25.17 12.81
N GLY A 304 4.87 -24.79 12.32
CA GLY A 304 5.30 -25.08 10.94
C GLY A 304 4.70 -24.15 9.89
N ILE A 305 4.11 -23.04 10.29
CA ILE A 305 3.66 -22.01 9.34
C ILE A 305 4.86 -21.28 8.72
N ARG A 306 4.63 -20.67 7.57
CA ARG A 306 5.50 -19.63 7.00
C ARG A 306 4.83 -18.27 7.12
N ARG A 307 5.59 -17.21 7.27
CA ARG A 307 5.04 -15.85 7.30
C ARG A 307 5.85 -14.91 6.41
N LEU A 308 5.30 -13.74 6.11
CA LEU A 308 6.07 -12.66 5.51
C LEU A 308 7.26 -12.31 6.44
N GLU A 309 8.49 -12.26 5.89
CA GLU A 309 9.66 -11.91 6.71
C GLU A 309 9.65 -10.43 7.07
N HIS A 310 9.62 -10.17 8.39
CA HIS A 310 9.58 -8.81 8.94
C HIS A 310 10.92 -8.34 9.49
N PHE A 311 11.83 -9.26 9.80
CA PHE A 311 13.06 -8.98 10.54
C PHE A 311 14.27 -9.53 9.79
N GLU A 312 14.83 -8.73 8.88
CA GLU A 312 16.05 -9.05 8.17
C GLU A 312 17.21 -8.14 8.63
N PRO A 313 18.46 -8.61 8.62
CA PRO A 313 19.59 -7.75 8.93
C PRO A 313 19.62 -6.52 8.03
N GLY A 314 19.62 -5.34 8.64
CA GLY A 314 19.66 -4.06 7.92
C GLY A 314 18.37 -3.64 7.22
N ALA A 315 17.26 -4.37 7.39
CA ALA A 315 15.96 -4.00 6.84
C ALA A 315 14.84 -4.14 7.88
N ASP A 316 13.98 -3.17 7.92
CA ASP A 316 12.76 -3.17 8.72
C ASP A 316 11.56 -3.00 7.80
N THR A 317 10.53 -3.86 7.96
CA THR A 317 9.24 -3.65 7.30
C THR A 317 8.40 -2.64 8.09
N SER A 318 7.34 -2.11 7.48
CA SER A 318 6.35 -1.28 8.20
C SER A 318 5.46 -2.09 9.14
N LEU A 319 5.55 -3.44 9.13
CA LEU A 319 4.73 -4.33 9.96
C LEU A 319 3.22 -4.13 9.69
N HIS A 320 2.85 -3.92 8.42
CA HIS A 320 1.45 -3.60 8.09
C HIS A 320 0.54 -4.81 8.20
N LEU A 321 0.95 -5.97 7.69
CA LEU A 321 0.17 -7.21 7.69
C LEU A 321 0.98 -8.35 8.33
N TYR A 322 0.31 -9.22 9.06
CA TYR A 322 0.86 -10.51 9.47
C TYR A 322 0.29 -11.60 8.56
N LEU A 323 0.99 -11.83 7.45
CA LEU A 323 0.60 -12.80 6.44
C LEU A 323 1.15 -14.16 6.82
N VAL A 324 0.26 -15.14 7.02
CA VAL A 324 0.60 -16.51 7.37
C VAL A 324 0.33 -17.41 6.16
N ARG A 325 1.27 -18.26 5.82
CA ARG A 325 1.06 -19.37 4.88
C ARG A 325 1.12 -20.67 5.62
N VAL A 326 0.15 -21.55 5.34
CA VAL A 326 0.07 -22.88 5.92
C VAL A 326 0.49 -23.90 4.85
N PRO A 327 1.74 -24.42 4.88
CA PRO A 327 2.19 -25.37 3.88
C PRO A 327 1.32 -26.64 3.88
N GLY A 328 1.04 -27.15 2.68
CA GLY A 328 0.36 -28.44 2.50
C GLY A 328 -1.17 -28.40 2.57
N ILE A 329 -1.78 -27.21 2.76
CA ILE A 329 -3.23 -27.07 2.63
C ILE A 329 -3.62 -26.41 1.30
N ASP A 330 -4.83 -26.75 0.82
CA ASP A 330 -5.49 -26.11 -0.33
C ASP A 330 -6.37 -24.91 0.12
N ASP A 331 -6.98 -24.22 -0.84
CA ASP A 331 -7.87 -23.09 -0.57
C ASP A 331 -9.17 -23.50 0.14
N THR A 332 -9.59 -24.75 0.06
CA THR A 332 -10.75 -25.29 0.79
C THR A 332 -10.44 -25.41 2.28
N CYS A 333 -9.28 -25.97 2.61
CA CYS A 333 -8.82 -26.07 4.01
C CYS A 333 -8.56 -24.67 4.60
N ARG A 334 -7.95 -23.76 3.83
CA ARG A 334 -7.77 -22.36 4.25
C ARG A 334 -9.10 -21.70 4.61
N ARG A 335 -10.15 -21.85 3.77
CA ARG A 335 -11.48 -21.28 4.05
C ARG A 335 -12.04 -21.79 5.37
N ARG A 336 -11.90 -23.10 5.65
CA ARG A 336 -12.35 -23.68 6.92
C ARG A 336 -11.63 -23.08 8.15
N ILE A 337 -10.32 -22.83 8.02
CA ILE A 337 -9.58 -22.14 9.09
C ILE A 337 -10.16 -20.75 9.30
N ILE A 338 -10.39 -19.99 8.22
CA ILE A 338 -10.96 -18.62 8.30
C ILE A 338 -12.36 -18.65 8.92
N ASP A 339 -13.22 -19.61 8.51
CA ASP A 339 -14.57 -19.76 9.05
C ASP A 339 -14.52 -20.13 10.55
N GLY A 340 -13.65 -21.07 10.96
CA GLY A 340 -13.46 -21.40 12.37
C GLY A 340 -12.91 -20.27 13.22
N MET A 341 -12.03 -19.41 12.65
CA MET A 341 -11.58 -18.18 13.30
C MET A 341 -12.73 -17.19 13.47
N ALA A 342 -13.58 -17.04 12.43
CA ALA A 342 -14.76 -16.17 12.49
C ALA A 342 -15.77 -16.66 13.55
N ASP A 343 -16.01 -17.97 13.65
CA ASP A 343 -16.85 -18.57 14.70
C ASP A 343 -16.29 -18.31 16.11
N ALA A 344 -14.98 -18.16 16.23
CA ALA A 344 -14.30 -17.74 17.46
C ALA A 344 -14.25 -16.21 17.65
N GLY A 345 -14.94 -15.43 16.80
CA GLY A 345 -14.98 -13.97 16.87
C GLY A 345 -13.69 -13.27 16.40
N VAL A 346 -12.80 -13.97 15.71
CA VAL A 346 -11.55 -13.41 15.17
C VAL A 346 -11.69 -13.12 13.70
N ALA A 347 -11.61 -11.84 13.30
CA ALA A 347 -11.66 -11.43 11.91
C ALA A 347 -10.31 -11.69 11.21
N CYS A 348 -10.31 -12.58 10.21
CA CYS A 348 -9.17 -12.82 9.32
C CYS A 348 -9.46 -12.26 7.92
N ASN A 349 -8.41 -12.12 7.11
CA ASN A 349 -8.52 -11.69 5.72
C ASN A 349 -7.53 -12.47 4.84
N VAL A 350 -7.49 -12.15 3.53
CA VAL A 350 -6.53 -12.67 2.56
C VAL A 350 -5.97 -11.52 1.74
N HIS A 351 -4.66 -11.33 1.74
CA HIS A 351 -3.97 -10.28 0.99
C HIS A 351 -2.90 -10.87 0.06
N TYR A 352 -3.23 -11.10 -1.21
CA TYR A 352 -4.49 -10.75 -1.88
C TYR A 352 -5.02 -11.91 -2.72
N LYS A 353 -6.31 -11.85 -3.10
CA LYS A 353 -6.78 -12.67 -4.22
C LYS A 353 -6.15 -12.12 -5.50
N PRO A 354 -5.34 -12.92 -6.25
CA PRO A 354 -4.64 -12.46 -7.44
C PRO A 354 -5.56 -11.81 -8.47
N LEU A 355 -5.09 -10.77 -9.14
CA LEU A 355 -5.88 -10.01 -10.11
C LEU A 355 -6.51 -10.88 -11.20
N PRO A 356 -5.81 -11.88 -11.80
CA PRO A 356 -6.40 -12.75 -12.82
C PRO A 356 -7.62 -13.56 -12.36
N MET A 357 -7.84 -13.70 -11.04
CA MET A 357 -9.03 -14.34 -10.48
C MET A 357 -10.25 -13.42 -10.42
N LEU A 358 -10.07 -12.12 -10.53
CA LEU A 358 -11.14 -11.13 -10.41
C LEU A 358 -11.86 -10.94 -11.76
N THR A 359 -13.17 -10.72 -11.70
CA THR A 359 -14.03 -10.67 -12.90
C THR A 359 -13.57 -9.60 -13.90
N ALA A 360 -13.14 -8.44 -13.43
CA ALA A 360 -12.67 -7.35 -14.29
C ALA A 360 -11.49 -7.79 -15.16
N TYR A 361 -10.49 -8.43 -14.56
CA TYR A 361 -9.26 -8.84 -15.26
C TYR A 361 -9.46 -10.09 -16.12
N LYS A 362 -10.35 -11.01 -15.72
CA LYS A 362 -10.79 -12.12 -16.60
C LYS A 362 -11.41 -11.59 -17.90
N LYS A 363 -12.21 -10.53 -17.83
CA LYS A 363 -12.81 -9.89 -19.02
C LYS A 363 -11.75 -9.21 -19.90
N LEU A 364 -10.59 -8.84 -19.36
CA LEU A 364 -9.45 -8.35 -20.10
C LEU A 364 -8.56 -9.45 -20.68
N GLY A 365 -8.93 -10.72 -20.49
CA GLY A 365 -8.24 -11.89 -21.06
C GLY A 365 -7.18 -12.52 -20.16
N PHE A 366 -7.02 -12.05 -18.91
CA PHE A 366 -6.06 -12.65 -17.97
C PHE A 366 -6.58 -13.98 -17.41
N SER A 367 -5.69 -14.97 -17.32
CA SER A 367 -5.97 -16.31 -16.79
C SER A 367 -5.05 -16.63 -15.62
N MET A 368 -5.59 -17.20 -14.54
CA MET A 368 -4.78 -17.58 -13.37
C MET A 368 -3.72 -18.65 -13.70
N GLY A 369 -3.95 -19.46 -14.73
CA GLY A 369 -2.99 -20.47 -15.19
C GLY A 369 -1.64 -19.91 -15.62
N ASP A 370 -1.58 -18.63 -16.00
CA ASP A 370 -0.36 -17.94 -16.43
C ASP A 370 0.49 -17.45 -15.24
N TYR A 371 -0.02 -17.54 -14.00
CA TYR A 371 0.60 -17.00 -12.77
C TYR A 371 0.64 -18.03 -11.65
N PRO A 372 1.33 -19.19 -11.85
CA PRO A 372 1.29 -20.31 -10.91
C PRO A 372 1.87 -19.97 -9.53
N PHE A 373 2.83 -19.08 -9.43
CA PHE A 373 3.41 -18.68 -8.13
C PHE A 373 2.48 -17.76 -7.36
N ALA A 374 1.80 -16.83 -8.01
CA ALA A 374 0.75 -16.02 -7.39
C ALA A 374 -0.40 -16.89 -6.86
N TRP A 375 -0.78 -17.96 -7.59
CA TRP A 375 -1.74 -18.94 -7.10
C TRP A 375 -1.25 -19.63 -5.82
N ARG A 376 0.00 -20.14 -5.82
CA ARG A 376 0.59 -20.81 -4.65
C ARG A 376 0.72 -19.93 -3.42
N GLN A 377 0.91 -18.60 -3.60
CA GLN A 377 0.87 -17.67 -2.48
C GLN A 377 -0.54 -17.54 -1.93
N TYR A 378 -1.52 -17.42 -2.82
CA TYR A 378 -2.93 -17.20 -2.46
C TYR A 378 -3.59 -18.40 -1.82
N GLU A 379 -3.36 -19.64 -2.35
CA GLU A 379 -4.16 -20.82 -2.00
C GLU A 379 -4.14 -21.16 -0.50
N ASN A 380 -3.08 -20.81 0.21
CA ASN A 380 -2.88 -21.14 1.63
C ASN A 380 -2.50 -19.93 2.50
N GLU A 381 -2.69 -18.70 2.01
CA GLU A 381 -2.44 -17.47 2.77
C GLU A 381 -3.65 -17.10 3.63
N ILE A 382 -3.38 -16.71 4.89
CA ILE A 382 -4.32 -16.13 5.84
C ILE A 382 -3.66 -14.91 6.47
N SER A 383 -4.32 -13.77 6.43
CA SER A 383 -3.89 -12.57 7.14
C SER A 383 -4.55 -12.51 8.51
N LEU A 384 -3.75 -12.55 9.56
CA LEU A 384 -4.22 -12.43 10.94
C LEU A 384 -4.32 -10.96 11.36
N PRO A 385 -5.18 -10.63 12.36
CA PRO A 385 -5.30 -9.26 12.88
C PRO A 385 -3.94 -8.71 13.33
N LEU A 386 -3.59 -7.51 12.84
CA LEU A 386 -2.39 -6.79 13.26
C LEU A 386 -2.67 -5.30 13.32
N HIS A 387 -2.94 -4.78 14.52
CA HIS A 387 -3.16 -3.35 14.79
C HIS A 387 -2.78 -3.00 16.23
N THR A 388 -2.50 -1.75 16.50
CA THR A 388 -1.97 -1.28 17.79
C THR A 388 -2.96 -1.33 18.95
N CYS A 389 -4.26 -1.44 18.65
CA CYS A 389 -5.30 -1.63 19.66
C CYS A 389 -5.37 -3.06 20.22
N LEU A 390 -4.61 -4.04 19.67
CA LEU A 390 -4.53 -5.38 20.23
C LEU A 390 -3.79 -5.36 21.56
N SER A 391 -4.43 -5.88 22.62
CA SER A 391 -3.75 -6.24 23.86
C SER A 391 -2.89 -7.50 23.64
N ASP A 392 -1.96 -7.76 24.56
CA ASP A 392 -1.20 -9.01 24.55
C ASP A 392 -2.11 -10.24 24.68
N GLY A 393 -3.16 -10.13 25.50
CA GLY A 393 -4.16 -11.17 25.65
C GLY A 393 -5.01 -11.41 24.39
N ASP A 394 -5.20 -10.40 23.53
CA ASP A 394 -5.85 -10.57 22.23
C ASP A 394 -4.95 -11.36 21.27
N VAL A 395 -3.65 -11.04 21.25
CA VAL A 395 -2.67 -11.77 20.43
C VAL A 395 -2.58 -13.23 20.82
N ASP A 396 -2.58 -13.53 22.13
CA ASP A 396 -2.57 -14.91 22.63
C ASP A 396 -3.87 -15.64 22.28
N TYR A 397 -5.01 -14.96 22.38
CA TYR A 397 -6.30 -15.51 22.01
C TYR A 397 -6.35 -15.86 20.51
N VAL A 398 -5.96 -14.93 19.63
CA VAL A 398 -5.88 -15.16 18.18
C VAL A 398 -4.96 -16.35 17.89
N SER A 399 -3.78 -16.40 18.52
CA SER A 399 -2.81 -17.48 18.33
C SER A 399 -3.37 -18.84 18.75
N SER A 400 -4.08 -18.91 19.87
CA SER A 400 -4.70 -20.14 20.38
C SER A 400 -5.85 -20.61 19.48
N CYS A 401 -6.68 -19.68 19.00
CA CYS A 401 -7.74 -19.99 18.05
C CYS A 401 -7.15 -20.53 16.73
N PHE A 402 -6.13 -19.87 16.21
CA PHE A 402 -5.48 -20.29 14.97
C PHE A 402 -4.83 -21.68 15.10
N ALA A 403 -4.11 -21.96 16.19
CA ALA A 403 -3.52 -23.28 16.47
C ALA A 403 -4.58 -24.38 16.45
N ARG A 404 -5.70 -24.16 17.14
CA ARG A 404 -6.83 -25.12 17.19
C ARG A 404 -7.43 -25.38 15.81
N GLU A 405 -7.66 -24.33 15.00
CA GLU A 405 -8.23 -24.48 13.67
C GLU A 405 -7.24 -25.13 12.68
N LEU A 406 -5.93 -24.89 12.87
CA LEU A 406 -4.87 -25.56 12.12
C LEU A 406 -4.84 -27.08 12.39
N GLU A 407 -4.92 -27.51 13.66
CA GLU A 407 -5.02 -28.93 14.03
C GLU A 407 -6.24 -29.60 13.37
N ARG A 408 -7.41 -28.94 13.40
CA ARG A 408 -8.64 -29.42 12.75
C ARG A 408 -8.47 -29.57 11.24
N ALA A 409 -7.80 -28.60 10.59
CA ALA A 409 -7.55 -28.65 9.16
C ALA A 409 -6.60 -29.78 8.76
N HIS A 410 -5.53 -30.02 9.56
CA HIS A 410 -4.62 -31.16 9.34
C HIS A 410 -5.31 -32.51 9.50
N ALA A 411 -6.14 -32.67 10.54
CA ALA A 411 -6.94 -33.89 10.73
C ALA A 411 -7.86 -34.16 9.54
N PHE A 412 -8.48 -33.13 8.97
CA PHE A 412 -9.32 -33.23 7.79
C PHE A 412 -8.53 -33.61 6.52
N SER A 413 -7.33 -33.04 6.33
CA SER A 413 -6.48 -33.37 5.18
C SER A 413 -5.93 -34.80 5.24
N ALA A 414 -5.68 -35.35 6.45
CA ALA A 414 -5.21 -36.71 6.65
C ALA A 414 -6.29 -37.77 6.36
N CYS A 415 -7.57 -37.38 6.34
CA CYS A 415 -8.70 -38.27 6.04
C CYS A 415 -9.11 -38.30 4.56
N ARG A 416 -8.43 -37.55 3.70
CA ARG A 416 -8.58 -37.53 2.24
C ARG A 416 -7.45 -38.29 1.57
#